data_35b2a520fd5203f5b60793d2c80d04e0
#
_entry.id   35b2a520fd5203f5b60793d2c80d04e0
#
_cell.length_a   1.000
_cell.length_b   1.000
_cell.length_c   1.000
_cell.angle_alpha   90.00
_cell.angle_beta   90.00
_cell.angle_gamma   90.00
#
_symmetry.space_group_name_H-M   'P 1'
#
loop_
_entity.id
_entity.type
_entity.pdbx_description
1 polymer ?
#
loop_
_entity_poly.entity_id
_entity_poly.type
_entity_poly.pdbx_seq_one_letter_code
_entity_poly.pdbx_strand_id
1 'polypeptide(L)'
;MKTNRHYFAYRSFLPEFDAMKRFAAAGVRTICFFPGNTTNSLGQPYAQYPSIWNWFDRYEFSSLDQQIADLKKAVPEAEFICMIDLNSPEWLSRQLSLAHESGDSFTHLTEALANPRWKEATLHYLRAFLEYAEAHYADSIQAYVLACGHTDEWFDHNGELCGLHKQRACNDWRAAHGLAPAEPPSALKMNTPDYDGLLFDPAVSSGVIEYRRFCSELVGNTICEFAAEARKLIRPEAEIGVFYGYIVTRLGAAESGHLAYEQVLKSPDIDFMISPGSYGDRAIGGGGGWLGCSGSEKLAGKIHMHECDQRTHTHNRDLTPYVSLHVPHWENTEEDVAGIKREFSLALLKRSSLWWFDMWGGFYQEPVLFENFRLMKEIYDSRIRLTSRNVEEVAMIVDPDALAYFDQRSPRQRDFQPDIRKKLNRLGAPFETWCLRDVPSIPNLHEIKFFIFATPWEITPEKAELLNRYVLNHDRTVLWFYAPGISDGKSFDESRIRRWTGADPHVSGLSVQQMNGWTSAFLRNPAELTPATLKSLAKSAGVHLYSDAEIPVYADDRFLALHSKEGGTMTIRLPRRTGRITELFSGKLAAENVSEFQWNFRAPDTVLFEMED
;
A
#
# COMPACT_ATOMS: atom_id res chain seq x y z
N MET A 1 0.67 -24.67 10.38
CA MET A 1 0.63 -23.28 9.92
C MET A 1 0.68 -23.32 8.40
N LYS A 2 -0.24 -22.64 7.72
CA LYS A 2 -0.19 -22.47 6.27
C LYS A 2 1.11 -21.71 5.94
N THR A 3 1.96 -22.26 5.10
CA THR A 3 3.14 -21.53 4.62
C THR A 3 2.68 -20.64 3.48
N ASN A 4 2.57 -19.35 3.73
CA ASN A 4 2.22 -18.38 2.69
C ASN A 4 3.23 -18.47 1.54
N ARG A 5 2.73 -18.42 0.31
CA ARG A 5 3.56 -18.46 -0.90
C ARG A 5 4.12 -17.09 -1.21
N HIS A 6 5.31 -17.08 -1.78
CA HIS A 6 5.90 -15.88 -2.35
C HIS A 6 5.80 -15.96 -3.88
N TYR A 7 5.22 -14.93 -4.48
CA TYR A 7 5.03 -14.84 -5.93
C TYR A 7 6.01 -13.87 -6.55
N PHE A 8 6.56 -14.25 -7.68
CA PHE A 8 7.27 -13.39 -8.60
C PHE A 8 6.57 -13.53 -9.94
N ALA A 9 5.69 -12.57 -10.29
CA ALA A 9 4.69 -12.75 -11.32
C ALA A 9 4.72 -11.64 -12.38
N TYR A 10 3.98 -11.87 -13.45
CA TYR A 10 3.66 -10.88 -14.47
C TYR A 10 2.15 -10.64 -14.50
N ARG A 11 1.75 -9.39 -14.76
CA ARG A 11 0.36 -8.97 -14.89
C ARG A 11 0.17 -8.03 -16.07
N SER A 12 -0.96 -8.15 -16.80
CA SER A 12 -1.44 -7.18 -17.76
C SER A 12 -2.97 -7.21 -17.80
N PHE A 13 -3.61 -6.09 -18.16
CA PHE A 13 -5.04 -6.07 -18.48
C PHE A 13 -5.31 -6.72 -19.85
N LEU A 14 -4.38 -6.56 -20.79
CA LEU A 14 -4.49 -7.12 -22.13
C LEU A 14 -3.72 -8.45 -22.23
N PRO A 15 -4.07 -9.32 -23.18
CA PRO A 15 -3.34 -10.57 -23.42
C PRO A 15 -2.01 -10.30 -24.15
N GLU A 16 -1.04 -9.74 -23.44
CA GLU A 16 0.31 -9.43 -23.90
C GLU A 16 1.14 -10.72 -24.06
N PHE A 17 0.72 -11.62 -24.95
CA PHE A 17 1.28 -12.97 -25.08
C PHE A 17 2.78 -12.99 -25.36
N ASP A 18 3.32 -12.03 -26.11
CA ASP A 18 4.75 -11.97 -26.39
C ASP A 18 5.57 -11.52 -25.18
N ALA A 19 5.05 -10.60 -24.38
CA ALA A 19 5.65 -10.25 -23.08
C ALA A 19 5.62 -11.46 -22.14
N MET A 20 4.47 -12.16 -22.03
CA MET A 20 4.31 -13.37 -21.21
C MET A 20 5.33 -14.44 -21.56
N LYS A 21 5.55 -14.71 -22.87
CA LYS A 21 6.56 -15.69 -23.33
C LYS A 21 7.98 -15.27 -22.94
N ARG A 22 8.31 -13.98 -23.05
CA ARG A 22 9.63 -13.46 -22.66
C ARG A 22 9.83 -13.53 -21.16
N PHE A 23 8.82 -13.18 -20.35
CA PHE A 23 8.84 -13.38 -18.89
C PHE A 23 9.01 -14.86 -18.53
N ALA A 24 8.27 -15.75 -19.17
CA ALA A 24 8.41 -17.20 -18.95
C ALA A 24 9.82 -17.71 -19.29
N ALA A 25 10.41 -17.24 -20.40
CA ALA A 25 11.80 -17.55 -20.76
C ALA A 25 12.81 -17.02 -19.73
N ALA A 26 12.50 -15.93 -19.04
CA ALA A 26 13.25 -15.41 -17.90
C ALA A 26 12.95 -16.12 -16.57
N GLY A 27 12.12 -17.20 -16.57
CA GLY A 27 11.77 -17.98 -15.38
C GLY A 27 10.53 -17.49 -14.64
N VAL A 28 9.86 -16.43 -15.10
CA VAL A 28 8.65 -15.88 -14.49
C VAL A 28 7.43 -16.53 -15.15
N ARG A 29 6.87 -17.56 -14.51
CA ARG A 29 5.76 -18.34 -15.04
C ARG A 29 4.42 -18.11 -14.35
N THR A 30 4.43 -17.39 -13.25
CA THR A 30 3.19 -16.96 -12.58
C THR A 30 2.61 -15.75 -13.31
N ILE A 31 1.36 -15.88 -13.77
CA ILE A 31 0.65 -14.85 -14.54
C ILE A 31 -0.59 -14.44 -13.73
N CYS A 32 -0.71 -13.15 -13.42
CA CYS A 32 -1.95 -12.60 -12.91
C CYS A 32 -2.84 -12.17 -14.09
N PHE A 33 -4.06 -12.68 -14.14
CA PHE A 33 -5.03 -12.36 -15.16
C PHE A 33 -6.36 -11.93 -14.55
N PHE A 34 -7.17 -11.23 -15.35
CA PHE A 34 -8.41 -10.61 -14.90
C PHE A 34 -9.55 -10.96 -15.87
N PRO A 35 -10.43 -11.92 -15.54
CA PRO A 35 -11.66 -12.18 -16.28
C PRO A 35 -12.69 -11.10 -15.93
N GLY A 36 -12.53 -9.91 -16.53
CA GLY A 36 -13.31 -8.73 -16.18
C GLY A 36 -14.73 -8.77 -16.76
N ASN A 37 -15.68 -8.29 -15.96
CA ASN A 37 -17.07 -8.07 -16.39
C ASN A 37 -17.37 -6.60 -16.67
N THR A 38 -16.45 -5.70 -16.32
CA THR A 38 -16.60 -4.25 -16.35
C THR A 38 -15.52 -3.57 -17.19
N THR A 39 -15.62 -2.25 -17.32
CA THR A 39 -14.60 -1.41 -17.93
C THR A 39 -13.76 -0.72 -16.86
N ASN A 40 -12.51 -0.42 -17.18
CA ASN A 40 -11.61 0.32 -16.30
C ASN A 40 -11.94 1.83 -16.24
N SER A 41 -11.20 2.56 -15.42
CA SER A 41 -11.36 4.02 -15.24
C SER A 41 -11.15 4.85 -16.50
N LEU A 42 -10.60 4.25 -17.57
CA LEU A 42 -10.44 4.89 -18.89
C LEU A 42 -11.57 4.53 -19.84
N GLY A 43 -12.60 3.80 -19.39
CA GLY A 43 -13.71 3.35 -20.22
C GLY A 43 -13.37 2.19 -21.17
N GLN A 44 -12.25 1.50 -20.93
CA GLN A 44 -11.83 0.33 -21.71
C GLN A 44 -12.14 -0.96 -20.95
N PRO A 45 -12.50 -2.05 -21.62
CA PRO A 45 -12.68 -3.35 -20.97
C PRO A 45 -11.40 -3.80 -20.27
N TYR A 46 -11.52 -4.33 -19.06
CA TYR A 46 -10.40 -4.97 -18.36
C TYR A 46 -9.94 -6.28 -18.99
N ALA A 47 -10.83 -6.96 -19.71
CA ALA A 47 -10.50 -8.15 -20.48
C ALA A 47 -11.00 -8.02 -21.91
N GLN A 48 -10.26 -8.59 -22.86
CA GLN A 48 -10.68 -8.69 -24.27
C GLN A 48 -11.61 -9.89 -24.52
N TYR A 49 -12.00 -10.59 -23.46
CA TYR A 49 -12.91 -11.72 -23.49
C TYR A 49 -14.32 -11.27 -23.08
N PRO A 50 -15.38 -11.93 -23.59
CA PRO A 50 -16.74 -11.61 -23.19
C PRO A 50 -16.96 -11.71 -21.68
N SER A 51 -17.87 -10.90 -21.14
CA SER A 51 -18.26 -10.97 -19.73
C SER A 51 -18.80 -12.33 -19.35
N ILE A 52 -18.41 -12.83 -18.18
CA ILE A 52 -18.88 -14.09 -17.60
C ILE A 52 -20.28 -13.90 -17.00
N TRP A 53 -20.52 -12.81 -16.29
CA TRP A 53 -21.73 -12.55 -15.54
C TRP A 53 -22.76 -11.76 -16.37
N ASN A 54 -23.68 -12.51 -17.03
CA ASN A 54 -24.58 -11.94 -18.04
C ASN A 54 -25.98 -11.60 -17.52
N TRP A 55 -26.42 -12.21 -16.41
CA TRP A 55 -27.70 -11.97 -15.75
C TRP A 55 -27.73 -12.61 -14.36
N PHE A 56 -28.79 -12.40 -13.57
CA PHE A 56 -29.02 -13.14 -12.32
C PHE A 56 -28.93 -14.65 -12.58
N ASP A 57 -28.08 -15.34 -11.84
CA ASP A 57 -27.82 -16.79 -11.93
C ASP A 57 -27.52 -17.31 -13.35
N ARG A 58 -27.01 -16.44 -14.23
CA ARG A 58 -26.60 -16.81 -15.61
C ARG A 58 -25.17 -16.41 -15.86
N TYR A 59 -24.32 -17.41 -15.91
CA TYR A 59 -22.87 -17.26 -16.06
C TYR A 59 -22.41 -18.01 -17.31
N GLU A 60 -21.48 -17.40 -18.10
CA GLU A 60 -20.90 -17.97 -19.32
C GLU A 60 -19.41 -18.18 -19.10
N PHE A 61 -19.06 -19.36 -18.57
CA PHE A 61 -17.67 -19.68 -18.23
C PHE A 61 -16.80 -20.07 -19.43
N SER A 62 -17.35 -20.26 -20.62
CA SER A 62 -16.54 -20.49 -21.83
C SER A 62 -15.57 -19.34 -22.10
N SER A 63 -15.89 -18.14 -21.65
CA SER A 63 -15.00 -16.98 -21.70
C SER A 63 -13.75 -17.17 -20.82
N LEU A 64 -13.92 -17.71 -19.61
CA LEU A 64 -12.79 -18.07 -18.73
C LEU A 64 -11.96 -19.20 -19.33
N ASP A 65 -12.64 -20.23 -19.89
CA ASP A 65 -11.98 -21.37 -20.53
C ASP A 65 -11.09 -20.91 -21.69
N GLN A 66 -11.62 -20.02 -22.53
CA GLN A 66 -10.88 -19.47 -23.65
C GLN A 66 -9.68 -18.65 -23.18
N GLN A 67 -9.86 -17.78 -22.16
CA GLN A 67 -8.78 -16.96 -21.62
C GLN A 67 -7.65 -17.84 -21.06
N ILE A 68 -7.97 -18.84 -20.24
CA ILE A 68 -6.97 -19.76 -19.67
C ILE A 68 -6.31 -20.61 -20.78
N ALA A 69 -7.06 -21.06 -21.78
CA ALA A 69 -6.51 -21.80 -22.92
C ALA A 69 -5.50 -20.97 -23.71
N ASP A 70 -5.80 -19.69 -23.97
CA ASP A 70 -4.91 -18.78 -24.68
C ASP A 70 -3.64 -18.48 -23.86
N LEU A 71 -3.79 -18.27 -22.54
CA LEU A 71 -2.66 -18.08 -21.63
C LEU A 71 -1.75 -19.32 -21.59
N LYS A 72 -2.33 -20.53 -21.46
CA LYS A 72 -1.56 -21.79 -21.49
C LYS A 72 -0.94 -22.08 -22.84
N LYS A 73 -1.56 -21.65 -23.94
CA LYS A 73 -0.95 -21.73 -25.26
C LYS A 73 0.29 -20.84 -25.38
N ALA A 74 0.27 -19.66 -24.75
CA ALA A 74 1.43 -18.77 -24.72
C ALA A 74 2.51 -19.28 -23.76
N VAL A 75 2.13 -19.75 -22.57
CA VAL A 75 3.00 -20.27 -21.51
C VAL A 75 2.43 -21.57 -20.95
N PRO A 76 2.80 -22.73 -21.51
CA PRO A 76 2.20 -24.04 -21.16
C PRO A 76 2.28 -24.40 -19.68
N GLU A 77 3.35 -23.99 -19.01
CA GLU A 77 3.60 -24.26 -17.57
C GLU A 77 3.15 -23.10 -16.68
N ALA A 78 2.25 -22.22 -17.15
CA ALA A 78 1.80 -21.09 -16.36
C ALA A 78 1.02 -21.52 -15.12
N GLU A 79 1.36 -20.92 -13.98
CA GLU A 79 0.53 -20.85 -12.79
C GLU A 79 -0.19 -19.51 -12.75
N PHE A 80 -1.38 -19.47 -12.17
CA PHE A 80 -2.22 -18.28 -12.23
C PHE A 80 -2.53 -17.68 -10.87
N ILE A 81 -2.57 -16.34 -10.84
CA ILE A 81 -3.29 -15.54 -9.86
C ILE A 81 -4.51 -14.99 -10.61
N CYS A 82 -5.71 -15.37 -10.19
CA CYS A 82 -6.96 -14.96 -10.82
C CYS A 82 -7.59 -13.80 -10.05
N MET A 83 -7.70 -12.63 -10.67
CA MET A 83 -8.49 -11.53 -10.12
C MET A 83 -9.97 -11.73 -10.48
N ILE A 84 -10.84 -11.75 -9.48
CA ILE A 84 -12.29 -11.88 -9.68
C ILE A 84 -12.90 -10.48 -9.66
N ASP A 85 -13.47 -10.07 -10.79
CA ASP A 85 -14.19 -8.80 -10.92
C ASP A 85 -15.58 -8.91 -10.25
N LEU A 86 -15.69 -8.37 -9.05
CA LEU A 86 -16.92 -8.32 -8.26
C LEU A 86 -17.74 -7.03 -8.50
N ASN A 87 -17.27 -6.17 -9.40
CA ASN A 87 -18.02 -4.99 -9.77
C ASN A 87 -19.32 -5.34 -10.49
N SER A 88 -20.28 -4.45 -10.36
CA SER A 88 -21.59 -4.56 -11.01
C SER A 88 -21.41 -4.53 -12.53
N PRO A 89 -21.79 -5.57 -13.28
CA PRO A 89 -21.94 -5.44 -14.71
C PRO A 89 -23.05 -4.43 -15.04
N GLU A 90 -22.99 -3.83 -16.21
CA GLU A 90 -23.92 -2.77 -16.63
C GLU A 90 -25.40 -3.16 -16.45
N TRP A 91 -25.74 -4.41 -16.78
CA TRP A 91 -27.12 -4.89 -16.67
C TRP A 91 -27.62 -4.89 -15.21
N LEU A 92 -26.76 -5.22 -14.21
CA LEU A 92 -27.13 -5.23 -12.80
C LEU A 92 -27.36 -3.79 -12.28
N SER A 93 -26.43 -2.89 -12.59
CA SER A 93 -26.55 -1.47 -12.26
C SER A 93 -27.85 -0.90 -12.83
N ARG A 94 -28.16 -1.24 -14.10
CA ARG A 94 -29.40 -0.83 -14.76
C ARG A 94 -30.67 -1.41 -14.09
N GLN A 95 -30.66 -2.71 -13.72
CA GLN A 95 -31.80 -3.33 -13.04
C GLN A 95 -32.08 -2.73 -11.67
N LEU A 96 -31.04 -2.44 -10.90
CA LEU A 96 -31.19 -1.79 -9.59
C LEU A 96 -31.66 -0.34 -9.75
N SER A 97 -31.15 0.38 -10.73
CA SER A 97 -31.58 1.76 -11.05
C SER A 97 -33.07 1.83 -11.42
N LEU A 98 -33.59 0.85 -12.18
CA LEU A 98 -35.03 0.76 -12.48
C LEU A 98 -35.92 0.57 -11.23
N ALA A 99 -35.35 0.01 -10.17
CA ALA A 99 -35.98 -0.10 -8.87
C ALA A 99 -35.71 1.11 -7.94
N HIS A 100 -35.12 2.18 -8.46
CA HIS A 100 -34.67 3.34 -7.70
C HIS A 100 -33.63 3.02 -6.61
N GLU A 101 -32.80 2.00 -6.85
CA GLU A 101 -31.71 1.57 -5.98
C GLU A 101 -30.35 1.82 -6.63
N SER A 102 -29.34 2.13 -5.84
CA SER A 102 -27.96 2.19 -6.31
C SER A 102 -27.35 0.80 -6.41
N GLY A 103 -26.63 0.54 -7.49
CA GLY A 103 -25.97 -0.72 -7.74
C GLY A 103 -24.70 -0.63 -8.60
N ASP A 104 -24.25 0.58 -8.91
CA ASP A 104 -22.97 0.81 -9.60
C ASP A 104 -21.83 0.81 -8.57
N SER A 105 -21.26 -0.35 -8.33
CA SER A 105 -20.16 -0.50 -7.37
C SER A 105 -18.86 0.14 -7.84
N PHE A 106 -18.65 0.33 -9.15
CA PHE A 106 -17.45 0.96 -9.67
C PHE A 106 -17.39 2.46 -9.35
N THR A 107 -18.53 3.15 -9.43
CA THR A 107 -18.62 4.61 -9.19
C THR A 107 -19.08 4.95 -7.78
N HIS A 108 -19.96 4.11 -7.18
CA HIS A 108 -20.64 4.34 -5.91
C HIS A 108 -20.54 3.11 -5.01
N LEU A 109 -19.32 2.73 -4.64
CA LEU A 109 -19.05 1.47 -3.95
C LEU A 109 -19.92 1.31 -2.69
N THR A 110 -19.84 2.24 -1.74
CA THR A 110 -20.54 2.10 -0.45
C THR A 110 -22.07 2.11 -0.58
N GLU A 111 -22.63 2.73 -1.62
CA GLU A 111 -24.04 2.59 -1.96
C GLU A 111 -24.38 1.15 -2.37
N ALA A 112 -23.59 0.57 -3.26
CA ALA A 112 -23.77 -0.80 -3.71
C ALA A 112 -23.60 -1.80 -2.55
N LEU A 113 -22.55 -1.65 -1.73
CA LEU A 113 -22.29 -2.52 -0.58
C LEU A 113 -23.42 -2.50 0.47
N ALA A 114 -24.11 -1.38 0.62
CA ALA A 114 -25.24 -1.24 1.52
C ALA A 114 -26.54 -1.84 0.94
N ASN A 115 -26.59 -2.13 -0.36
CA ASN A 115 -27.76 -2.70 -1.02
C ASN A 115 -27.79 -4.23 -0.89
N PRO A 116 -28.76 -4.82 -0.18
CA PRO A 116 -28.81 -6.26 0.03
C PRO A 116 -29.01 -7.07 -1.25
N ARG A 117 -29.70 -6.52 -2.27
CA ARG A 117 -29.89 -7.18 -3.57
C ARG A 117 -28.59 -7.25 -4.35
N TRP A 118 -27.80 -6.18 -4.31
CA TRP A 118 -26.47 -6.17 -4.91
C TRP A 118 -25.57 -7.21 -4.24
N LYS A 119 -25.54 -7.20 -2.92
CA LYS A 119 -24.71 -8.14 -2.13
C LYS A 119 -25.07 -9.59 -2.41
N GLU A 120 -26.36 -9.92 -2.40
CA GLU A 120 -26.84 -11.28 -2.72
C GLU A 120 -26.44 -11.71 -4.13
N ALA A 121 -26.69 -10.87 -5.15
CA ALA A 121 -26.33 -11.18 -6.54
C ALA A 121 -24.82 -11.37 -6.72
N THR A 122 -23.98 -10.52 -6.09
CA THR A 122 -22.54 -10.59 -6.18
C THR A 122 -21.99 -11.82 -5.45
N LEU A 123 -22.56 -12.19 -4.29
CA LEU A 123 -22.19 -13.43 -3.61
C LEU A 123 -22.57 -14.68 -4.40
N HIS A 124 -23.70 -14.68 -5.10
CA HIS A 124 -24.07 -15.79 -6.00
C HIS A 124 -23.06 -15.92 -7.15
N TYR A 125 -22.67 -14.80 -7.77
CA TYR A 125 -21.62 -14.80 -8.79
C TYR A 125 -20.29 -15.31 -8.24
N LEU A 126 -19.83 -14.80 -7.09
CA LEU A 126 -18.57 -15.23 -6.46
C LEU A 126 -18.56 -16.75 -6.22
N ARG A 127 -19.66 -17.30 -5.67
CA ARG A 127 -19.79 -18.74 -5.44
C ARG A 127 -19.73 -19.53 -6.74
N ALA A 128 -20.54 -19.18 -7.72
CA ALA A 128 -20.56 -19.87 -9.02
C ALA A 128 -19.19 -19.81 -9.73
N PHE A 129 -18.51 -18.65 -9.65
CA PHE A 129 -17.18 -18.48 -10.22
C PHE A 129 -16.15 -19.42 -9.57
N LEU A 130 -16.10 -19.42 -8.22
CA LEU A 130 -15.14 -20.23 -7.48
C LEU A 130 -15.41 -21.73 -7.62
N GLU A 131 -16.67 -22.16 -7.56
CA GLU A 131 -17.05 -23.55 -7.80
C GLU A 131 -16.61 -24.02 -9.19
N TYR A 132 -16.81 -23.21 -10.23
CA TYR A 132 -16.36 -23.51 -11.56
C TYR A 132 -14.83 -23.54 -11.67
N ALA A 133 -14.16 -22.50 -11.16
CA ALA A 133 -12.70 -22.38 -11.25
C ALA A 133 -11.97 -23.50 -10.49
N GLU A 134 -12.43 -23.86 -9.30
CA GLU A 134 -11.86 -24.95 -8.50
C GLU A 134 -12.15 -26.33 -9.14
N ALA A 135 -13.31 -26.52 -9.77
CA ALA A 135 -13.62 -27.77 -10.45
C ALA A 135 -12.77 -28.01 -11.71
N HIS A 136 -12.36 -26.94 -12.43
CA HIS A 136 -11.70 -27.07 -13.72
C HIS A 136 -10.22 -26.65 -13.72
N TYR A 137 -9.80 -25.78 -12.79
CA TYR A 137 -8.50 -25.11 -12.85
C TYR A 137 -7.74 -25.11 -11.52
N ALA A 138 -8.14 -25.90 -10.52
CA ALA A 138 -7.49 -25.99 -9.20
C ALA A 138 -5.97 -26.22 -9.28
N ASP A 139 -5.51 -27.05 -10.25
CA ASP A 139 -4.08 -27.33 -10.43
C ASP A 139 -3.29 -26.14 -10.98
N SER A 140 -3.96 -25.16 -11.57
CA SER A 140 -3.32 -24.04 -12.27
C SER A 140 -3.46 -22.71 -11.52
N ILE A 141 -4.62 -22.44 -10.89
CA ILE A 141 -4.86 -21.20 -10.14
C ILE A 141 -4.34 -21.37 -8.73
N GLN A 142 -3.34 -20.58 -8.35
CA GLN A 142 -2.68 -20.64 -7.04
C GLN A 142 -3.28 -19.67 -6.03
N ALA A 143 -3.85 -18.57 -6.52
CA ALA A 143 -4.46 -17.55 -5.68
C ALA A 143 -5.62 -16.85 -6.40
N TYR A 144 -6.54 -16.33 -5.60
CA TYR A 144 -7.63 -15.47 -6.04
C TYR A 144 -7.48 -14.07 -5.44
N VAL A 145 -7.73 -13.03 -6.23
CA VAL A 145 -7.79 -11.65 -5.75
C VAL A 145 -9.24 -11.18 -5.86
N LEU A 146 -9.82 -10.77 -4.73
CA LEU A 146 -11.18 -10.21 -4.72
C LEU A 146 -11.09 -8.74 -5.08
N ALA A 147 -11.57 -8.38 -6.28
CA ALA A 147 -11.46 -7.06 -6.87
C ALA A 147 -12.85 -6.41 -7.00
N CYS A 148 -13.00 -5.19 -6.50
CA CYS A 148 -14.25 -4.43 -6.57
C CYS A 148 -13.97 -2.93 -6.40
N GLY A 149 -14.97 -2.10 -6.64
CA GLY A 149 -14.86 -0.66 -6.49
C GLY A 149 -14.12 0.02 -7.63
N HIS A 150 -13.85 1.30 -7.47
CA HIS A 150 -13.14 2.07 -8.49
C HIS A 150 -11.71 1.53 -8.67
N THR A 151 -11.29 1.37 -9.92
CA THR A 151 -10.01 0.74 -10.30
C THR A 151 -9.81 -0.70 -9.80
N ASP A 152 -10.88 -1.38 -9.35
CA ASP A 152 -10.85 -2.74 -8.76
C ASP A 152 -10.05 -2.86 -7.45
N GLU A 153 -9.85 -1.73 -6.77
CA GLU A 153 -9.05 -1.61 -5.56
C GLU A 153 -9.88 -1.26 -4.31
N TRP A 154 -11.18 -1.59 -4.30
CA TRP A 154 -12.13 -1.32 -3.22
C TRP A 154 -12.28 0.16 -2.87
N PHE A 155 -12.06 1.05 -3.84
CA PHE A 155 -12.29 2.49 -3.65
C PHE A 155 -13.74 2.89 -3.84
N ASP A 156 -14.24 3.69 -2.92
CA ASP A 156 -15.42 4.50 -3.16
C ASP A 156 -15.02 5.81 -3.87
N HIS A 157 -15.54 6.02 -5.08
CA HIS A 157 -15.26 7.24 -5.84
C HIS A 157 -16.18 8.39 -5.43
N ASN A 158 -17.41 8.09 -5.00
CA ASN A 158 -18.43 9.07 -4.60
C ASN A 158 -19.06 8.72 -3.24
N GLY A 159 -18.24 8.57 -2.21
CA GLY A 159 -18.68 8.22 -0.86
C GLY A 159 -19.68 9.20 -0.20
N GLU A 160 -19.88 10.38 -0.81
CA GLU A 160 -20.84 11.39 -0.35
C GLU A 160 -22.31 11.00 -0.62
N LEU A 161 -22.57 10.17 -1.64
CA LEU A 161 -23.93 9.72 -1.92
C LEU A 161 -24.44 8.84 -0.78
N CYS A 162 -25.69 9.06 -0.41
CA CYS A 162 -26.35 8.29 0.64
C CYS A 162 -27.83 8.07 0.33
N GLY A 163 -28.13 6.98 -0.40
CA GLY A 163 -29.47 6.51 -0.66
C GLY A 163 -30.07 5.76 0.55
N LEU A 164 -31.30 5.28 0.41
CA LEU A 164 -32.06 4.68 1.52
C LEU A 164 -31.38 3.48 2.17
N HIS A 165 -30.74 2.61 1.39
CA HIS A 165 -30.05 1.43 1.94
C HIS A 165 -28.83 1.84 2.75
N LYS A 166 -28.01 2.76 2.22
CA LYS A 166 -26.82 3.26 2.91
C LYS A 166 -27.18 4.05 4.17
N GLN A 167 -28.24 4.85 4.12
CA GLN A 167 -28.75 5.56 5.30
C GLN A 167 -29.17 4.59 6.41
N ARG A 168 -29.88 3.51 6.06
CA ARG A 168 -30.26 2.46 7.03
C ARG A 168 -29.01 1.80 7.60
N ALA A 169 -28.10 1.34 6.75
CA ALA A 169 -26.84 0.73 7.19
C ALA A 169 -26.01 1.66 8.09
N CYS A 170 -25.98 2.97 7.78
CA CYS A 170 -25.33 3.97 8.63
C CYS A 170 -26.01 4.07 10.02
N ASN A 171 -27.33 4.09 10.07
CA ASN A 171 -28.07 4.15 11.34
C ASN A 171 -27.93 2.86 12.15
N ASP A 172 -27.88 1.69 11.51
CA ASP A 172 -27.62 0.41 12.16
C ASP A 172 -26.18 0.38 12.75
N TRP A 173 -25.20 0.87 11.99
CA TRP A 173 -23.84 1.05 12.47
C TRP A 173 -23.77 2.01 13.66
N ARG A 174 -24.46 3.15 13.60
CA ARG A 174 -24.55 4.11 14.71
C ARG A 174 -25.13 3.47 15.96
N ALA A 175 -26.22 2.72 15.81
CA ALA A 175 -26.85 2.01 16.94
C ALA A 175 -25.88 0.98 17.56
N ALA A 176 -25.12 0.24 16.75
CA ALA A 176 -24.11 -0.72 17.23
C ALA A 176 -22.96 -0.03 18.00
N HIS A 177 -22.70 1.25 17.73
CA HIS A 177 -21.71 2.07 18.42
C HIS A 177 -22.32 2.93 19.56
N GLY A 178 -23.57 2.70 19.94
CA GLY A 178 -24.26 3.45 21.01
C GLY A 178 -24.60 4.89 20.64
N LEU A 179 -24.64 5.22 19.34
CA LEU A 179 -24.94 6.54 18.82
C LEU A 179 -26.42 6.63 18.40
N ALA A 180 -27.04 7.80 18.58
CA ALA A 180 -28.40 8.02 18.11
C ALA A 180 -28.46 8.04 16.57
N PRO A 181 -29.59 7.62 15.95
CA PRO A 181 -29.81 7.80 14.53
C PRO A 181 -29.62 9.25 14.10
N ALA A 182 -29.04 9.46 12.93
CA ALA A 182 -28.80 10.78 12.37
C ALA A 182 -28.88 10.74 10.84
N GLU A 183 -29.21 11.88 10.25
CA GLU A 183 -29.05 12.07 8.82
C GLU A 183 -27.57 12.11 8.45
N PRO A 184 -27.18 11.56 7.29
CA PRO A 184 -25.82 11.70 6.78
C PRO A 184 -25.42 13.17 6.64
N PRO A 185 -24.15 13.50 6.87
CA PRO A 185 -23.70 14.89 6.73
C PRO A 185 -23.89 15.36 5.28
N SER A 186 -24.32 16.62 5.12
CA SER A 186 -24.44 17.23 3.78
C SER A 186 -23.06 17.35 3.13
N ALA A 187 -23.01 17.38 1.78
CA ALA A 187 -21.79 17.63 1.02
C ALA A 187 -21.07 18.91 1.46
N LEU A 188 -21.83 19.98 1.76
CA LEU A 188 -21.27 21.23 2.28
C LEU A 188 -20.53 20.99 3.60
N LYS A 189 -21.15 20.25 4.55
CA LYS A 189 -20.53 19.98 5.86
C LYS A 189 -19.29 19.10 5.71
N MET A 190 -19.32 18.08 4.86
CA MET A 190 -18.16 17.24 4.55
C MET A 190 -16.99 17.98 3.93
N ASN A 191 -17.24 19.17 3.36
CA ASN A 191 -16.25 20.00 2.69
C ASN A 191 -15.88 21.27 3.46
N THR A 192 -16.36 21.42 4.70
CA THR A 192 -16.12 22.61 5.52
C THR A 192 -15.50 22.19 6.85
N PRO A 193 -14.17 21.95 6.89
CA PRO A 193 -13.46 21.63 8.13
C PRO A 193 -13.50 22.81 9.12
N ASP A 194 -13.45 22.49 10.41
CA ASP A 194 -13.65 23.45 11.51
C ASP A 194 -12.35 24.14 11.94
N TYR A 195 -11.20 23.50 11.70
CA TYR A 195 -9.90 23.97 12.18
C TYR A 195 -8.89 24.13 11.05
N ASP A 196 -8.43 25.37 10.86
CA ASP A 196 -7.35 25.76 9.93
C ASP A 196 -7.54 25.26 8.49
N GLY A 197 -8.82 25.05 8.09
CA GLY A 197 -9.16 24.51 6.76
C GLY A 197 -8.69 23.06 6.52
N LEU A 198 -8.44 22.29 7.59
CA LEU A 198 -7.87 20.94 7.50
C LEU A 198 -8.57 19.89 8.35
N LEU A 199 -8.98 20.21 9.59
CA LEU A 199 -9.49 19.21 10.51
C LEU A 199 -10.93 19.48 10.92
N PHE A 200 -11.69 18.39 11.10
CA PHE A 200 -13.05 18.38 11.63
C PHE A 200 -13.02 18.20 13.14
N ASP A 201 -13.56 19.16 13.89
CA ASP A 201 -13.69 19.06 15.34
C ASP A 201 -14.82 18.08 15.71
N PRO A 202 -14.55 17.02 16.48
CA PRO A 202 -15.59 16.08 16.90
C PRO A 202 -16.72 16.72 17.70
N ALA A 203 -16.49 17.84 18.39
CA ALA A 203 -17.54 18.58 19.08
C ALA A 203 -18.54 19.26 18.12
N VAL A 204 -18.13 19.56 16.89
CA VAL A 204 -18.91 20.30 15.88
C VAL A 204 -19.29 19.41 14.69
N SER A 205 -18.40 18.53 14.28
CA SER A 205 -18.48 17.74 13.06
C SER A 205 -18.36 16.23 13.31
N SER A 206 -18.81 15.73 14.48
CA SER A 206 -18.77 14.28 14.76
C SER A 206 -19.44 13.46 13.66
N GLY A 207 -20.54 13.95 13.10
CA GLY A 207 -21.24 13.26 12.03
C GLY A 207 -20.41 13.03 10.76
N VAL A 208 -19.45 13.91 10.43
CA VAL A 208 -18.53 13.70 9.30
C VAL A 208 -17.54 12.59 9.61
N ILE A 209 -16.94 12.64 10.81
CA ILE A 209 -15.96 11.65 11.27
C ILE A 209 -16.60 10.26 11.36
N GLU A 210 -17.78 10.17 11.98
CA GLU A 210 -18.54 8.94 12.14
C GLU A 210 -18.96 8.35 10.78
N TYR A 211 -19.41 9.19 9.85
CA TYR A 211 -19.82 8.75 8.51
C TYR A 211 -18.63 8.18 7.72
N ARG A 212 -17.45 8.79 7.79
CA ARG A 212 -16.22 8.29 7.15
C ARG A 212 -15.78 6.95 7.75
N ARG A 213 -15.87 6.79 9.07
CA ARG A 213 -15.63 5.52 9.76
C ARG A 213 -16.64 4.46 9.32
N PHE A 214 -17.92 4.79 9.31
CA PHE A 214 -18.97 3.90 8.80
C PHE A 214 -18.68 3.42 7.37
N CYS A 215 -18.41 4.33 6.43
CA CYS A 215 -18.11 3.97 5.04
C CYS A 215 -16.91 3.02 4.95
N SER A 216 -15.85 3.28 5.72
CA SER A 216 -14.65 2.44 5.73
C SER A 216 -14.92 1.06 6.35
N GLU A 217 -15.69 0.99 7.42
CA GLU A 217 -16.07 -0.28 8.04
C GLU A 217 -17.02 -1.08 7.15
N LEU A 218 -17.91 -0.43 6.41
CA LEU A 218 -18.77 -1.08 5.44
C LEU A 218 -17.95 -1.78 4.34
N VAL A 219 -16.93 -1.10 3.81
CA VAL A 219 -15.99 -1.70 2.84
C VAL A 219 -15.22 -2.85 3.47
N GLY A 220 -14.58 -2.62 4.61
CA GLY A 220 -13.78 -3.65 5.29
C GLY A 220 -14.60 -4.88 5.70
N ASN A 221 -15.82 -4.68 6.21
CA ASN A 221 -16.75 -5.77 6.55
C ASN A 221 -17.12 -6.59 5.31
N THR A 222 -17.40 -5.95 4.18
CA THR A 222 -17.75 -6.63 2.94
C THR A 222 -16.57 -7.43 2.38
N ILE A 223 -15.36 -6.87 2.41
CA ILE A 223 -14.14 -7.60 2.04
C ILE A 223 -14.00 -8.87 2.89
N CYS A 224 -14.11 -8.75 4.21
CA CYS A 224 -13.98 -9.88 5.12
C CYS A 224 -15.10 -10.93 4.91
N GLU A 225 -16.33 -10.50 4.68
CA GLU A 225 -17.47 -11.38 4.37
C GLU A 225 -17.23 -12.17 3.07
N PHE A 226 -16.81 -11.50 2.02
CA PHE A 226 -16.55 -12.13 0.72
C PHE A 226 -15.33 -13.06 0.78
N ALA A 227 -14.28 -12.68 1.51
CA ALA A 227 -13.13 -13.55 1.73
C ALA A 227 -13.53 -14.81 2.52
N ALA A 228 -14.36 -14.69 3.54
CA ALA A 228 -14.86 -15.83 4.32
C ALA A 228 -15.74 -16.77 3.47
N GLU A 229 -16.58 -16.24 2.58
CA GLU A 229 -17.33 -17.05 1.62
C GLU A 229 -16.40 -17.75 0.61
N ALA A 230 -15.45 -17.02 0.05
CA ALA A 230 -14.48 -17.59 -0.89
C ALA A 230 -13.67 -18.72 -0.23
N ARG A 231 -13.24 -18.55 1.03
CA ARG A 231 -12.47 -19.55 1.77
C ARG A 231 -13.18 -20.89 1.93
N LYS A 232 -14.52 -20.90 1.98
CA LYS A 232 -15.32 -22.13 2.08
C LYS A 232 -15.31 -22.96 0.79
N LEU A 233 -15.04 -22.31 -0.34
CA LEU A 233 -15.21 -22.89 -1.68
C LEU A 233 -13.89 -23.28 -2.35
N ILE A 234 -12.80 -22.60 -1.97
CA ILE A 234 -11.48 -22.87 -2.53
C ILE A 234 -10.75 -23.92 -1.71
N ARG A 235 -9.83 -24.63 -2.36
CA ARG A 235 -8.94 -25.58 -1.67
C ARG A 235 -8.05 -24.88 -0.64
N PRO A 236 -7.61 -25.60 0.44
CA PRO A 236 -6.83 -25.00 1.53
C PRO A 236 -5.51 -24.36 1.10
N GLU A 237 -4.92 -24.84 0.00
CA GLU A 237 -3.64 -24.38 -0.54
C GLU A 237 -3.76 -23.09 -1.36
N ALA A 238 -4.97 -22.77 -1.86
CA ALA A 238 -5.20 -21.53 -2.59
C ALA A 238 -5.22 -20.33 -1.64
N GLU A 239 -4.66 -19.22 -2.10
CA GLU A 239 -4.56 -17.99 -1.31
C GLU A 239 -5.57 -16.94 -1.77
N ILE A 240 -5.95 -16.03 -0.87
CA ILE A 240 -6.83 -14.91 -1.14
C ILE A 240 -6.09 -13.61 -0.90
N GLY A 241 -6.08 -12.73 -1.90
CA GLY A 241 -5.54 -11.39 -1.83
C GLY A 241 -6.57 -10.30 -2.04
N VAL A 242 -6.27 -9.11 -1.52
CA VAL A 242 -7.11 -7.92 -1.69
C VAL A 242 -6.28 -6.66 -1.83
N PHE A 243 -6.75 -5.72 -2.63
CA PHE A 243 -6.27 -4.35 -2.65
C PHE A 243 -7.00 -3.56 -1.58
N TYR A 244 -6.30 -3.15 -0.51
CA TYR A 244 -6.95 -2.37 0.55
C TYR A 244 -5.94 -1.67 1.47
N GLY A 245 -6.39 -0.61 2.16
CA GLY A 245 -5.64 0.01 3.24
C GLY A 245 -4.57 1.00 2.79
N TYR A 246 -4.84 1.83 1.82
CA TYR A 246 -3.91 2.83 1.27
C TYR A 246 -3.76 4.06 2.17
N ILE A 247 -3.37 3.85 3.42
CA ILE A 247 -3.37 4.85 4.49
C ILE A 247 -2.06 5.62 4.63
N VAL A 248 -0.98 5.20 3.94
CA VAL A 248 0.36 5.82 4.10
C VAL A 248 0.61 6.93 3.10
N THR A 249 0.25 6.74 1.84
CA THR A 249 0.60 7.68 0.77
C THR A 249 -0.54 8.08 -0.14
N ARG A 250 -1.71 7.43 -0.02
CA ARG A 250 -2.85 7.85 -0.80
C ARG A 250 -3.52 9.05 -0.17
N LEU A 251 -3.77 10.01 -1.01
CA LEU A 251 -4.68 11.11 -0.75
C LEU A 251 -6.11 10.55 -0.83
N GLY A 252 -6.92 10.75 0.19
CA GLY A 252 -8.31 10.31 0.15
C GLY A 252 -8.63 8.95 0.79
N ALA A 253 -7.77 8.40 1.67
CA ALA A 253 -8.02 7.11 2.32
C ALA A 253 -9.36 7.05 3.08
N ALA A 254 -9.76 8.13 3.78
CA ALA A 254 -11.02 8.20 4.50
C ALA A 254 -12.23 8.29 3.56
N GLU A 255 -12.13 9.09 2.52
CA GLU A 255 -13.20 9.29 1.52
C GLU A 255 -13.36 8.07 0.62
N SER A 256 -12.26 7.33 0.40
CA SER A 256 -12.25 6.10 -0.39
C SER A 256 -12.70 4.85 0.37
N GLY A 257 -12.97 4.95 1.68
CA GLY A 257 -13.40 3.81 2.48
C GLY A 257 -12.28 2.89 2.96
N HIS A 258 -11.01 3.36 3.07
CA HIS A 258 -9.84 2.53 3.36
C HIS A 258 -9.34 2.58 4.81
N LEU A 259 -10.11 3.16 5.76
CA LEU A 259 -9.64 3.30 7.14
C LEU A 259 -9.78 2.03 7.99
N ALA A 260 -10.64 1.06 7.59
CA ALA A 260 -10.82 -0.20 8.32
C ALA A 260 -9.65 -1.19 8.11
N TYR A 261 -8.44 -0.67 7.91
CA TYR A 261 -7.24 -1.41 7.54
C TYR A 261 -6.89 -2.52 8.54
N GLU A 262 -6.87 -2.19 9.83
CA GLU A 262 -6.55 -3.16 10.87
C GLU A 262 -7.57 -4.32 10.93
N GLN A 263 -8.83 -4.06 10.63
CA GLN A 263 -9.88 -5.07 10.58
C GLN A 263 -9.61 -6.08 9.45
N VAL A 264 -9.29 -5.57 8.26
CA VAL A 264 -8.98 -6.42 7.10
C VAL A 264 -7.68 -7.22 7.34
N LEU A 265 -6.66 -6.61 7.96
CA LEU A 265 -5.43 -7.30 8.34
C LEU A 265 -5.67 -8.46 9.32
N LYS A 266 -6.62 -8.33 10.22
CA LYS A 266 -6.95 -9.37 11.21
C LYS A 266 -7.81 -10.51 10.64
N SER A 267 -8.35 -10.37 9.42
CA SER A 267 -9.14 -11.44 8.80
C SER A 267 -8.29 -12.70 8.58
N PRO A 268 -8.72 -13.86 9.09
CA PRO A 268 -7.99 -15.12 8.87
C PRO A 268 -8.13 -15.66 7.45
N ASP A 269 -9.09 -15.12 6.68
CA ASP A 269 -9.45 -15.59 5.35
C ASP A 269 -8.67 -14.89 4.23
N ILE A 270 -7.96 -13.81 4.56
CA ILE A 270 -7.11 -13.06 3.64
C ILE A 270 -5.65 -13.46 3.90
N ASP A 271 -4.92 -13.84 2.87
CA ASP A 271 -3.52 -14.29 2.97
C ASP A 271 -2.53 -13.17 2.63
N PHE A 272 -2.84 -12.30 1.67
CA PHE A 272 -1.93 -11.23 1.24
C PHE A 272 -2.66 -9.92 0.91
N MET A 273 -1.96 -8.83 1.17
CA MET A 273 -2.41 -7.47 0.86
C MET A 273 -1.70 -6.97 -0.39
N ILE A 274 -2.37 -6.15 -1.19
CA ILE A 274 -1.83 -5.68 -2.46
C ILE A 274 -1.87 -4.16 -2.49
N SER A 275 -0.81 -3.55 -2.97
CA SER A 275 -0.84 -2.14 -3.37
C SER A 275 0.20 -1.81 -4.44
N PRO A 276 -0.06 -0.78 -5.27
CA PRO A 276 0.99 -0.20 -6.10
C PRO A 276 2.06 0.49 -5.26
N GLY A 277 3.18 0.80 -5.89
CA GLY A 277 4.19 1.67 -5.32
C GLY A 277 3.71 3.13 -5.20
N SER A 278 4.32 3.89 -4.31
CA SER A 278 3.99 5.30 -4.09
C SER A 278 4.16 6.13 -5.37
N TYR A 279 3.08 6.68 -5.88
CA TYR A 279 3.10 7.50 -7.11
C TYR A 279 3.95 8.76 -6.98
N GLY A 280 4.01 9.36 -5.80
CA GLY A 280 4.76 10.59 -5.54
C GLY A 280 6.28 10.42 -5.43
N ASP A 281 6.79 9.19 -5.36
CA ASP A 281 8.21 8.90 -5.12
C ASP A 281 8.78 7.76 -5.98
N ARG A 282 8.20 7.51 -7.16
CA ARG A 282 8.60 6.44 -8.08
C ARG A 282 9.61 6.85 -9.16
N ALA A 283 9.88 8.15 -9.33
CA ALA A 283 10.94 8.63 -10.24
C ALA A 283 12.31 8.09 -9.82
N ILE A 284 13.27 8.09 -10.73
CA ILE A 284 14.67 7.74 -10.43
C ILE A 284 15.23 8.67 -9.34
N GLY A 285 15.92 8.10 -8.37
CA GLY A 285 16.34 8.78 -7.13
C GLY A 285 15.27 8.76 -6.03
N GLY A 286 14.04 8.31 -6.34
CA GLY A 286 12.99 8.07 -5.36
C GLY A 286 13.08 6.71 -4.69
N GLY A 287 12.45 6.57 -3.53
CA GLY A 287 12.50 5.33 -2.74
C GLY A 287 11.30 4.41 -2.93
N GLY A 288 10.29 4.80 -3.71
CA GLY A 288 9.09 3.98 -3.87
C GLY A 288 8.40 3.68 -2.54
N GLY A 289 8.04 2.43 -2.34
CA GLY A 289 7.35 1.92 -1.15
C GLY A 289 5.84 1.82 -1.33
N TRP A 290 5.16 1.16 -0.40
CA TRP A 290 3.77 0.77 -0.55
C TRP A 290 2.79 1.75 0.07
N LEU A 291 1.50 1.58 -0.24
CA LEU A 291 0.44 2.48 0.22
C LEU A 291 -0.10 2.08 1.60
N GLY A 292 0.16 0.85 2.06
CA GLY A 292 -0.16 0.34 3.39
C GLY A 292 1.03 0.39 4.36
N CYS A 293 0.81 -0.05 5.59
CA CYS A 293 1.84 -0.16 6.64
C CYS A 293 2.52 -1.53 6.59
N SER A 294 3.66 -1.62 5.91
CA SER A 294 4.37 -2.89 5.68
C SER A 294 4.75 -3.64 6.96
N GLY A 295 5.11 -2.94 8.01
CA GLY A 295 5.39 -3.56 9.31
C GLY A 295 4.16 -4.22 9.93
N SER A 296 3.01 -3.52 9.89
CA SER A 296 1.74 -4.03 10.41
C SER A 296 1.22 -5.23 9.61
N GLU A 297 1.37 -5.23 8.29
CA GLU A 297 1.03 -6.38 7.44
C GLU A 297 1.85 -7.62 7.83
N LYS A 298 3.17 -7.45 7.96
CA LYS A 298 4.07 -8.51 8.38
C LYS A 298 3.74 -9.02 9.80
N LEU A 299 3.42 -8.13 10.72
CA LEU A 299 3.00 -8.49 12.09
C LEU A 299 1.70 -9.29 12.09
N ALA A 300 0.75 -8.96 11.22
CA ALA A 300 -0.49 -9.69 11.04
C ALA A 300 -0.32 -11.03 10.29
N GLY A 301 0.92 -11.39 9.91
CA GLY A 301 1.23 -12.61 9.14
C GLY A 301 0.79 -12.54 7.68
N LYS A 302 0.55 -11.34 7.14
CA LYS A 302 0.22 -11.15 5.73
C LYS A 302 1.49 -10.94 4.91
N ILE A 303 1.49 -11.47 3.68
CA ILE A 303 2.50 -11.11 2.70
C ILE A 303 1.99 -9.88 1.94
N HIS A 304 2.86 -8.93 1.69
CA HIS A 304 2.56 -7.87 0.75
C HIS A 304 2.80 -8.35 -0.69
N MET A 305 1.88 -8.06 -1.60
CA MET A 305 2.08 -8.19 -3.04
C MET A 305 2.36 -6.82 -3.62
N HIS A 306 3.62 -6.57 -3.98
CA HIS A 306 4.02 -5.32 -4.59
C HIS A 306 3.58 -5.27 -6.05
N GLU A 307 2.68 -4.37 -6.37
CA GLU A 307 2.30 -4.08 -7.75
C GLU A 307 3.31 -3.11 -8.36
N CYS A 308 4.17 -3.63 -9.24
CA CYS A 308 5.16 -2.83 -9.95
C CYS A 308 4.55 -2.28 -11.25
N ASP A 309 3.80 -1.18 -11.14
CA ASP A 309 3.15 -0.48 -12.26
C ASP A 309 3.95 0.76 -12.72
N GLN A 310 5.25 0.80 -12.42
CA GLN A 310 6.14 1.87 -12.83
C GLN A 310 6.35 1.84 -14.34
N ARG A 311 6.08 2.97 -14.99
CA ARG A 311 6.17 3.10 -16.43
C ARG A 311 7.63 3.21 -16.86
N THR A 312 8.04 2.29 -17.72
CA THR A 312 9.32 2.35 -18.43
C THR A 312 9.28 3.39 -19.56
N HIS A 313 10.41 3.68 -20.17
CA HIS A 313 10.48 4.62 -21.30
C HIS A 313 9.72 4.11 -22.54
N THR A 314 9.48 2.79 -22.65
CA THR A 314 8.75 2.15 -23.76
C THR A 314 7.26 2.00 -23.55
N HIS A 315 6.70 2.41 -22.39
CA HIS A 315 5.27 2.23 -22.10
C HIS A 315 4.37 2.82 -23.21
N ASN A 316 3.22 2.21 -23.42
CA ASN A 316 2.30 2.63 -24.46
C ASN A 316 1.63 3.97 -24.13
N ARG A 317 2.15 5.06 -24.69
CA ARG A 317 1.66 6.43 -24.46
C ARG A 317 0.33 6.71 -25.16
N ASP A 318 0.03 6.02 -26.23
CA ASP A 318 -1.18 6.26 -27.04
C ASP A 318 -2.44 5.79 -26.30
N LEU A 319 -2.34 4.72 -25.53
CA LEU A 319 -3.44 4.21 -24.71
C LEU A 319 -3.71 5.02 -23.45
N THR A 320 -2.73 5.77 -22.97
CA THR A 320 -2.82 6.52 -21.72
C THR A 320 -2.24 7.94 -21.83
N PRO A 321 -2.67 8.79 -22.79
CA PRO A 321 -2.03 10.07 -23.03
C PRO A 321 -2.07 11.00 -21.80
N TYR A 322 -3.20 11.04 -21.08
CA TYR A 322 -3.33 11.83 -19.84
C TYR A 322 -2.37 11.33 -18.75
N VAL A 323 -2.34 10.01 -18.54
CA VAL A 323 -1.48 9.39 -17.53
C VAL A 323 0.00 9.56 -17.88
N SER A 324 0.35 9.47 -19.16
CA SER A 324 1.72 9.71 -19.63
C SER A 324 2.24 11.12 -19.37
N LEU A 325 1.35 12.10 -19.35
CA LEU A 325 1.70 13.51 -19.07
C LEU A 325 1.81 13.80 -17.56
N HIS A 326 1.09 13.08 -16.70
CA HIS A 326 0.92 13.45 -15.29
C HIS A 326 1.52 12.46 -14.31
N VAL A 327 1.83 11.23 -14.75
CA VAL A 327 2.44 10.19 -13.90
C VAL A 327 3.91 10.03 -14.29
N PRO A 328 4.84 10.05 -13.32
CA PRO A 328 6.26 9.84 -13.60
C PRO A 328 6.50 8.52 -14.34
N HIS A 329 7.34 8.55 -15.34
CA HIS A 329 7.87 7.42 -16.07
C HIS A 329 9.40 7.54 -16.13
N TRP A 330 10.07 6.44 -16.43
CA TRP A 330 11.51 6.44 -16.66
C TRP A 330 11.79 6.83 -18.11
N GLU A 331 12.94 7.46 -18.36
CA GLU A 331 13.20 8.16 -19.61
C GLU A 331 14.04 7.35 -20.62
N ASN A 332 14.75 6.33 -20.15
CA ASN A 332 15.66 5.52 -20.95
C ASN A 332 15.91 4.14 -20.33
N THR A 333 16.64 3.29 -21.05
CA THR A 333 16.95 1.91 -20.65
C THR A 333 17.73 1.84 -19.33
N GLU A 334 18.66 2.77 -19.09
CA GLU A 334 19.46 2.81 -17.87
C GLU A 334 18.56 3.10 -16.65
N GLU A 335 17.64 4.02 -16.79
CA GLU A 335 16.63 4.32 -15.76
C GLU A 335 15.68 3.14 -15.54
N ASP A 336 15.23 2.48 -16.61
CA ASP A 336 14.40 1.27 -16.51
C ASP A 336 15.10 0.19 -15.69
N VAL A 337 16.38 -0.11 -16.00
CA VAL A 337 17.16 -1.13 -15.31
C VAL A 337 17.39 -0.74 -13.84
N ALA A 338 17.76 0.51 -13.56
CA ALA A 338 17.96 0.97 -12.19
C ALA A 338 16.63 0.93 -11.39
N GLY A 339 15.53 1.31 -12.04
CA GLY A 339 14.21 1.33 -11.45
C GLY A 339 13.69 -0.06 -11.11
N ILE A 340 13.72 -1.03 -12.05
CA ILE A 340 13.26 -2.40 -11.75
C ILE A 340 14.11 -3.07 -10.67
N LYS A 341 15.44 -2.80 -10.63
CA LYS A 341 16.32 -3.27 -9.55
C LYS A 341 15.93 -2.69 -8.19
N ARG A 342 15.51 -1.41 -8.13
CA ARG A 342 15.01 -0.78 -6.90
C ARG A 342 13.75 -1.47 -6.38
N GLU A 343 12.74 -1.63 -7.23
CA GLU A 343 11.47 -2.26 -6.85
C GLU A 343 11.69 -3.72 -6.40
N PHE A 344 12.52 -4.45 -7.13
CA PHE A 344 12.93 -5.80 -6.76
C PHE A 344 13.64 -5.84 -5.39
N SER A 345 14.62 -4.97 -5.19
CA SER A 345 15.41 -4.92 -3.94
C SER A 345 14.51 -4.61 -2.73
N LEU A 346 13.57 -3.66 -2.89
CA LEU A 346 12.56 -3.37 -1.87
C LEU A 346 11.72 -4.60 -1.56
N ALA A 347 11.19 -5.28 -2.58
CA ALA A 347 10.37 -6.47 -2.39
C ALA A 347 11.15 -7.60 -1.69
N LEU A 348 12.39 -7.86 -2.08
CA LEU A 348 13.23 -8.88 -1.47
C LEU A 348 13.49 -8.59 0.01
N LEU A 349 13.92 -7.36 0.37
CA LEU A 349 14.23 -6.99 1.75
C LEU A 349 13.00 -6.99 2.66
N LYS A 350 11.85 -6.62 2.13
CA LYS A 350 10.59 -6.64 2.88
C LYS A 350 9.92 -8.02 2.89
N ARG A 351 10.52 -9.05 2.25
CA ARG A 351 9.95 -10.40 2.11
C ARG A 351 8.57 -10.38 1.46
N SER A 352 8.42 -9.61 0.40
CA SER A 352 7.17 -9.42 -0.33
C SER A 352 7.11 -10.27 -1.58
N SER A 353 5.91 -10.62 -1.99
CA SER A 353 5.60 -10.99 -3.36
C SER A 353 5.64 -9.77 -4.27
N LEU A 354 5.79 -9.97 -5.56
CA LEU A 354 5.66 -8.90 -6.55
C LEU A 354 5.12 -9.41 -7.87
N TRP A 355 4.45 -8.53 -8.60
CA TRP A 355 4.21 -8.71 -10.01
C TRP A 355 4.64 -7.48 -10.82
N TRP A 356 5.18 -7.74 -12.01
CA TRP A 356 5.48 -6.73 -13.00
C TRP A 356 4.22 -6.43 -13.79
N PHE A 357 3.65 -5.26 -13.57
CA PHE A 357 2.36 -4.89 -14.14
C PHE A 357 2.53 -4.02 -15.38
N ASP A 358 2.26 -4.63 -16.53
CA ASP A 358 2.37 -4.02 -17.86
C ASP A 358 1.14 -3.17 -18.24
N MET A 359 0.15 -3.09 -17.36
CA MET A 359 -1.13 -2.39 -17.56
C MET A 359 -1.76 -2.70 -18.93
N TRP A 360 -1.61 -1.77 -19.90
CA TRP A 360 -2.11 -1.92 -21.27
C TRP A 360 -0.99 -2.24 -22.26
N GLY A 361 0.11 -2.78 -21.82
CA GLY A 361 1.22 -3.25 -22.64
C GLY A 361 2.30 -2.23 -22.92
N GLY A 362 3.41 -2.72 -23.45
CA GLY A 362 4.53 -1.91 -23.90
C GLY A 362 5.53 -1.51 -22.85
N PHE A 363 5.31 -1.81 -21.55
CA PHE A 363 6.27 -1.40 -20.51
C PHE A 363 7.61 -2.13 -20.65
N TYR A 364 7.59 -3.42 -20.98
CA TYR A 364 8.77 -4.27 -20.97
C TYR A 364 9.14 -4.71 -22.40
N GLN A 365 9.79 -3.83 -23.18
CA GLN A 365 10.18 -4.13 -24.56
C GLN A 365 11.67 -4.45 -24.71
N GLU A 366 12.52 -3.83 -23.91
CA GLU A 366 13.97 -3.95 -24.04
C GLU A 366 14.51 -5.32 -23.61
N PRO A 367 15.34 -6.00 -24.43
CA PRO A 367 15.90 -7.32 -24.09
C PRO A 367 16.66 -7.35 -22.77
N VAL A 368 17.39 -6.28 -22.44
CA VAL A 368 18.17 -6.18 -21.20
C VAL A 368 17.30 -6.26 -19.95
N LEU A 369 16.02 -5.86 -20.02
CA LEU A 369 15.10 -6.01 -18.88
C LEU A 369 14.87 -7.48 -18.57
N PHE A 370 14.71 -8.34 -19.58
CA PHE A 370 14.51 -9.78 -19.39
C PHE A 370 15.73 -10.50 -18.85
N GLU A 371 16.95 -10.03 -19.21
CA GLU A 371 18.18 -10.52 -18.59
C GLU A 371 18.21 -10.19 -17.09
N ASN A 372 17.78 -8.98 -16.73
CA ASN A 372 17.65 -8.56 -15.33
C ASN A 372 16.52 -9.31 -14.62
N PHE A 373 15.35 -9.51 -15.24
CA PHE A 373 14.26 -10.29 -14.63
C PHE A 373 14.68 -11.73 -14.34
N ARG A 374 15.43 -12.37 -15.25
CA ARG A 374 15.99 -13.71 -15.02
C ARG A 374 16.91 -13.73 -13.79
N LEU A 375 17.87 -12.80 -13.72
CA LEU A 375 18.78 -12.69 -12.58
C LEU A 375 18.03 -12.40 -11.28
N MET A 376 17.07 -11.48 -11.30
CA MET A 376 16.23 -11.17 -10.13
C MET A 376 15.43 -12.39 -9.67
N LYS A 377 14.89 -13.18 -10.61
CA LYS A 377 14.14 -14.42 -10.29
C LYS A 377 15.04 -15.44 -9.62
N GLU A 378 16.27 -15.63 -10.11
CA GLU A 378 17.27 -16.52 -9.50
C GLU A 378 17.66 -16.05 -8.07
N ILE A 379 17.86 -14.74 -7.89
CA ILE A 379 18.12 -14.15 -6.57
C ILE A 379 16.91 -14.35 -5.65
N TYR A 380 15.72 -14.06 -6.15
CA TYR A 380 14.48 -14.19 -5.38
C TYR A 380 14.26 -15.61 -4.90
N ASP A 381 14.29 -16.58 -5.78
CA ASP A 381 14.03 -18.00 -5.44
C ASP A 381 15.00 -18.55 -4.40
N SER A 382 16.26 -18.12 -4.50
CA SER A 382 17.29 -18.58 -3.58
C SER A 382 17.29 -17.87 -2.22
N ARG A 383 16.67 -16.67 -2.11
CA ARG A 383 16.86 -15.80 -0.94
C ARG A 383 15.59 -15.36 -0.23
N ILE A 384 14.43 -15.39 -0.89
CA ILE A 384 13.17 -14.85 -0.32
C ILE A 384 12.76 -15.53 1.00
N ARG A 385 13.14 -16.80 1.18
CA ARG A 385 12.83 -17.59 2.37
C ARG A 385 13.93 -17.58 3.43
N LEU A 386 15.04 -16.91 3.18
CA LEU A 386 16.11 -16.78 4.16
C LEU A 386 15.60 -15.92 5.34
N THR A 387 15.85 -16.39 6.54
CA THR A 387 15.52 -15.63 7.75
C THR A 387 16.43 -14.41 7.85
N SER A 388 15.86 -13.30 8.21
CA SER A 388 16.57 -12.06 8.53
C SER A 388 15.87 -11.34 9.69
N ARG A 389 16.61 -10.44 10.33
CA ARG A 389 16.13 -9.63 11.44
C ARG A 389 15.96 -8.17 10.96
N ASN A 390 14.93 -7.52 11.44
CA ASN A 390 14.74 -6.09 11.24
C ASN A 390 15.88 -5.31 11.89
N VAL A 391 16.36 -4.28 11.23
CA VAL A 391 17.44 -3.40 11.69
C VAL A 391 17.03 -1.92 11.70
N GLU A 392 15.78 -1.63 11.38
CA GLU A 392 15.27 -0.27 11.36
C GLU A 392 15.30 0.34 12.75
N GLU A 393 15.93 1.50 12.88
CA GLU A 393 15.95 2.32 14.10
C GLU A 393 14.97 3.51 14.00
N VAL A 394 14.26 3.62 12.87
CA VAL A 394 13.29 4.66 12.56
C VAL A 394 11.93 4.03 12.27
N ALA A 395 10.89 4.52 12.93
CA ALA A 395 9.52 4.09 12.72
C ALA A 395 8.64 5.28 12.30
N MET A 396 7.93 5.15 11.18
CA MET A 396 6.85 6.05 10.79
C MET A 396 5.52 5.45 11.27
N ILE A 397 4.83 6.18 12.12
CA ILE A 397 3.58 5.74 12.72
C ILE A 397 2.39 6.40 12.02
N VAL A 398 1.43 5.59 11.61
CA VAL A 398 0.17 5.98 11.01
C VAL A 398 -0.98 5.57 11.91
N ASP A 399 -1.92 6.47 12.14
CA ASP A 399 -3.15 6.20 12.86
C ASP A 399 -4.34 6.30 11.91
N PRO A 400 -4.94 5.17 11.47
CA PRO A 400 -6.10 5.21 10.58
C PRO A 400 -7.29 5.98 11.16
N ASP A 401 -7.50 5.92 12.47
CA ASP A 401 -8.61 6.64 13.14
C ASP A 401 -8.46 8.16 12.99
N ALA A 402 -7.22 8.66 13.08
CA ALA A 402 -6.94 10.09 12.94
C ALA A 402 -7.21 10.62 11.52
N LEU A 403 -7.13 9.76 10.50
CA LEU A 403 -7.39 10.17 9.11
C LEU A 403 -8.85 10.52 8.86
N ALA A 404 -9.79 10.04 9.67
CA ALA A 404 -11.20 10.41 9.58
C ALA A 404 -11.45 11.90 9.86
N TYR A 405 -10.56 12.54 10.62
CA TYR A 405 -10.62 13.97 10.98
C TYR A 405 -10.15 14.90 9.87
N PHE A 406 -9.46 14.39 8.84
CA PHE A 406 -8.70 15.21 7.91
C PHE A 406 -9.46 15.51 6.63
N ASP A 407 -9.51 16.79 6.22
CA ASP A 407 -10.03 17.15 4.90
C ASP A 407 -9.01 16.82 3.81
N GLN A 408 -9.27 15.75 3.10
CA GLN A 408 -8.41 15.23 2.07
C GLN A 408 -8.48 16.01 0.74
N ARG A 409 -9.38 16.97 0.60
CA ARG A 409 -9.46 17.88 -0.54
C ARG A 409 -8.54 19.08 -0.37
N SER A 410 -8.07 19.32 0.84
CA SER A 410 -7.11 20.38 1.09
C SER A 410 -5.84 20.15 0.28
N PRO A 411 -5.33 21.16 -0.46
CA PRO A 411 -4.06 21.04 -1.18
C PRO A 411 -2.88 20.72 -0.24
N ARG A 412 -3.00 21.04 1.05
CA ARG A 412 -1.99 20.77 2.07
C ARG A 412 -1.88 19.29 2.47
N GLN A 413 -2.83 18.45 2.08
CA GLN A 413 -2.77 17.01 2.39
C GLN A 413 -1.46 16.34 1.94
N ARG A 414 -0.88 16.81 0.83
CA ARG A 414 0.37 16.28 0.29
C ARG A 414 1.57 16.51 1.20
N ASP A 415 1.53 17.53 2.05
CA ASP A 415 2.62 17.91 2.97
C ASP A 415 2.79 16.89 4.11
N PHE A 416 1.77 16.07 4.39
CA PHE A 416 1.76 15.07 5.46
C PHE A 416 2.40 13.73 5.02
N GLN A 417 1.72 12.60 5.20
CA GLN A 417 2.31 11.27 4.97
C GLN A 417 3.04 11.12 3.63
N PRO A 418 2.49 11.60 2.47
CA PRO A 418 3.16 11.42 1.19
C PRO A 418 4.53 12.09 1.14
N ASP A 419 4.62 13.36 1.55
CA ASP A 419 5.85 14.14 1.47
C ASP A 419 6.83 13.80 2.59
N ILE A 420 6.34 13.54 3.81
CA ILE A 420 7.16 13.08 4.94
C ILE A 420 7.85 11.76 4.56
N ARG A 421 7.10 10.79 4.00
CA ARG A 421 7.65 9.53 3.56
C ARG A 421 8.67 9.69 2.44
N LYS A 422 8.39 10.55 1.47
CA LYS A 422 9.33 10.91 0.41
C LYS A 422 10.66 11.44 0.97
N LYS A 423 10.62 12.25 2.03
CA LYS A 423 11.80 12.77 2.72
C LYS A 423 12.50 11.68 3.53
N LEU A 424 11.76 10.75 4.15
CA LEU A 424 12.33 9.59 4.83
C LEU A 424 13.14 8.69 3.88
N ASN A 425 12.68 8.52 2.65
CA ASN A 425 13.43 7.80 1.62
C ASN A 425 14.80 8.46 1.28
N ARG A 426 15.08 9.69 1.74
CA ARG A 426 16.38 10.40 1.57
C ARG A 426 17.18 10.46 2.86
N LEU A 427 16.78 9.71 3.87
CA LEU A 427 17.46 9.73 5.16
C LEU A 427 18.86 9.11 5.12
N GLY A 428 19.09 8.13 4.27
CA GLY A 428 20.32 7.32 4.24
C GLY A 428 20.30 6.20 5.29
N ALA A 429 19.14 5.90 5.85
CA ALA A 429 18.86 4.79 6.78
C ALA A 429 17.54 4.11 6.44
N PRO A 430 17.37 2.81 6.73
CA PRO A 430 16.10 2.13 6.59
C PRO A 430 15.09 2.61 7.64
N PHE A 431 13.82 2.56 7.28
CA PHE A 431 12.69 2.80 8.19
C PHE A 431 11.56 1.83 7.92
N GLU A 432 10.66 1.68 8.89
CA GLU A 432 9.45 0.87 8.74
C GLU A 432 8.20 1.66 9.08
N THR A 433 7.07 1.28 8.47
CA THR A 433 5.75 1.90 8.66
C THR A 433 4.85 0.99 9.49
N TRP A 434 4.22 1.55 10.52
CA TRP A 434 3.41 0.83 11.48
C TRP A 434 2.10 1.54 11.76
N CYS A 435 1.03 0.77 11.99
CA CYS A 435 -0.16 1.32 12.63
C CYS A 435 0.12 1.63 14.10
N LEU A 436 -0.48 2.70 14.63
CA LEU A 436 -0.27 3.13 16.02
C LEU A 436 -0.54 2.01 17.03
N ARG A 437 -1.61 1.23 16.83
CA ARG A 437 -2.00 0.15 17.75
C ARG A 437 -1.02 -1.02 17.78
N ASP A 438 -0.19 -1.17 16.75
CA ASP A 438 0.79 -2.24 16.64
C ASP A 438 2.13 -1.90 17.33
N VAL A 439 2.33 -0.65 17.75
CA VAL A 439 3.58 -0.20 18.41
C VAL A 439 4.02 -1.12 19.56
N PRO A 440 3.14 -1.59 20.46
CA PRO A 440 3.56 -2.51 21.54
C PRO A 440 4.12 -3.84 21.05
N SER A 441 3.79 -4.24 19.82
CA SER A 441 4.14 -5.52 19.22
C SER A 441 5.25 -5.44 18.18
N ILE A 442 5.86 -4.26 17.98
CA ILE A 442 7.01 -4.10 17.07
C ILE A 442 8.15 -5.00 17.56
N PRO A 443 8.64 -5.96 16.74
CA PRO A 443 9.60 -6.97 17.20
C PRO A 443 10.91 -6.38 17.72
N ASN A 444 11.40 -5.31 17.09
CA ASN A 444 12.62 -4.60 17.47
C ASN A 444 12.35 -3.23 18.13
N LEU A 445 11.22 -3.09 18.86
CA LEU A 445 10.82 -1.82 19.49
C LEU A 445 11.93 -1.20 20.36
N HIS A 446 12.74 -2.03 21.02
CA HIS A 446 13.85 -1.56 21.86
C HIS A 446 15.01 -0.95 21.05
N GLU A 447 15.11 -1.23 19.76
CA GLU A 447 16.10 -0.68 18.83
C GLU A 447 15.62 0.62 18.17
N ILE A 448 14.29 0.90 18.18
CA ILE A 448 13.73 2.13 17.60
C ILE A 448 14.15 3.33 18.44
N LYS A 449 14.87 4.25 17.82
CA LYS A 449 15.39 5.49 18.42
C LYS A 449 14.61 6.73 18.00
N PHE A 450 14.00 6.68 16.81
CA PHE A 450 13.34 7.82 16.20
C PHE A 450 11.95 7.46 15.69
N PHE A 451 10.92 8.04 16.31
CA PHE A 451 9.52 7.89 15.90
C PHE A 451 9.05 9.12 15.14
N ILE A 452 8.27 8.92 14.08
CA ILE A 452 7.72 9.98 13.23
C ILE A 452 6.22 9.82 13.14
N PHE A 453 5.47 10.79 13.66
CA PHE A 453 4.01 10.79 13.65
C PHE A 453 3.51 11.83 12.64
N ALA A 454 3.11 11.37 11.46
CA ALA A 454 2.69 12.27 10.38
C ALA A 454 1.32 12.94 10.63
N THR A 455 0.40 12.22 11.28
CA THR A 455 -1.00 12.64 11.45
C THR A 455 -1.54 12.38 12.87
N PRO A 456 -0.87 12.87 13.92
CA PRO A 456 -1.17 12.48 15.32
C PRO A 456 -2.20 13.39 16.00
N TRP A 457 -3.22 13.86 15.31
CA TRP A 457 -4.15 14.85 15.86
C TRP A 457 -5.19 14.30 16.84
N GLU A 458 -5.51 13.00 16.83
CA GLU A 458 -6.33 12.38 17.85
C GLU A 458 -5.47 11.59 18.84
N ILE A 459 -5.43 11.98 20.10
CA ILE A 459 -4.81 11.20 21.18
C ILE A 459 -5.83 11.00 22.30
N THR A 460 -6.59 9.89 22.20
CA THR A 460 -7.51 9.45 23.25
C THR A 460 -6.75 9.00 24.51
N PRO A 461 -7.42 8.81 25.67
CA PRO A 461 -6.78 8.28 26.86
C PRO A 461 -6.03 6.96 26.63
N GLU A 462 -6.59 6.05 25.84
CA GLU A 462 -5.97 4.77 25.51
C GLU A 462 -4.71 4.94 24.64
N LYS A 463 -4.78 5.83 23.64
CA LYS A 463 -3.61 6.18 22.81
C LYS A 463 -2.54 6.89 23.65
N ALA A 464 -2.94 7.75 24.59
CA ALA A 464 -2.03 8.40 25.53
C ALA A 464 -1.28 7.39 26.41
N GLU A 465 -1.97 6.38 26.95
CA GLU A 465 -1.34 5.32 27.73
C GLU A 465 -0.34 4.53 26.86
N LEU A 466 -0.71 4.15 25.65
CA LEU A 466 0.16 3.47 24.70
C LEU A 466 1.42 4.29 24.41
N LEU A 467 1.26 5.57 24.06
CA LEU A 467 2.39 6.45 23.76
C LEU A 467 3.33 6.62 24.97
N ASN A 468 2.80 6.89 26.17
CA ASN A 468 3.61 7.03 27.37
C ASN A 468 4.38 5.75 27.72
N ARG A 469 3.76 4.60 27.54
CA ARG A 469 4.35 3.32 27.91
C ARG A 469 5.40 2.83 26.91
N TYR A 470 5.20 3.04 25.62
CA TYR A 470 5.99 2.37 24.58
C TYR A 470 6.81 3.31 23.69
N VAL A 471 6.52 4.63 23.68
CA VAL A 471 7.16 5.58 22.78
C VAL A 471 7.91 6.69 23.54
N LEU A 472 7.24 7.36 24.48
CA LEU A 472 7.72 8.59 25.13
C LEU A 472 8.66 8.29 26.32
N ASN A 473 9.73 7.52 26.05
CA ASN A 473 10.69 7.05 27.05
C ASN A 473 12.01 6.61 26.38
N HIS A 474 12.96 6.13 27.17
CA HIS A 474 14.22 5.54 26.71
C HIS A 474 15.08 6.46 25.83
N ASP A 475 15.08 7.76 26.11
CA ASP A 475 15.82 8.80 25.37
C ASP A 475 15.50 8.88 23.88
N ARG A 476 14.36 8.33 23.48
CA ARG A 476 13.88 8.36 22.08
C ARG A 476 13.56 9.76 21.63
N THR A 477 13.74 10.00 20.33
CA THR A 477 13.28 11.23 19.67
C THR A 477 11.96 10.97 18.97
N VAL A 478 11.00 11.90 19.13
CA VAL A 478 9.69 11.84 18.49
C VAL A 478 9.46 13.10 17.67
N LEU A 479 9.23 12.95 16.38
CA LEU A 479 8.91 14.05 15.47
C LEU A 479 7.40 14.13 15.27
N TRP A 480 6.86 15.29 15.63
CA TRP A 480 5.45 15.62 15.57
C TRP A 480 5.17 16.67 14.51
N PHE A 481 3.99 16.59 13.90
CA PHE A 481 3.56 17.55 12.90
C PHE A 481 2.21 18.16 13.22
N TYR A 482 2.07 19.45 12.93
CA TYR A 482 0.86 20.25 12.83
C TYR A 482 0.10 20.41 14.15
N ALA A 483 -0.68 19.43 14.57
CA ALA A 483 -1.58 19.55 15.72
C ALA A 483 -1.63 18.27 16.57
N PRO A 484 -0.51 17.78 17.13
CA PRO A 484 -0.49 16.54 17.90
C PRO A 484 -1.43 16.58 19.10
N GLY A 485 -2.37 15.62 19.15
CA GLY A 485 -3.32 15.47 20.25
C GLY A 485 -4.27 16.64 20.44
N ILE A 486 -4.50 17.49 19.43
CA ILE A 486 -5.51 18.56 19.50
C ILE A 486 -6.88 18.00 19.88
N SER A 487 -7.19 16.76 19.43
CA SER A 487 -8.38 16.00 19.79
C SER A 487 -8.07 14.95 20.86
N ASP A 488 -8.96 14.84 21.85
CA ASP A 488 -9.03 13.69 22.78
C ASP A 488 -10.10 12.67 22.38
N GLY A 489 -10.62 12.80 21.16
CA GLY A 489 -11.76 12.05 20.64
C GLY A 489 -13.12 12.74 20.87
N LYS A 490 -13.16 13.86 21.60
CA LYS A 490 -14.42 14.57 21.94
C LYS A 490 -14.45 16.02 21.47
N SER A 491 -13.32 16.72 21.52
CA SER A 491 -13.24 18.14 21.16
C SER A 491 -11.81 18.55 20.86
N PHE A 492 -11.64 19.68 20.16
CA PHE A 492 -10.35 20.30 19.97
C PHE A 492 -9.97 21.23 21.12
N ASP A 493 -8.68 21.18 21.50
CA ASP A 493 -8.06 22.08 22.46
C ASP A 493 -6.57 22.23 22.12
N GLU A 494 -6.16 23.41 21.68
CA GLU A 494 -4.77 23.69 21.29
C GLU A 494 -3.77 23.57 22.47
N SER A 495 -4.22 23.71 23.72
CA SER A 495 -3.35 23.50 24.86
C SER A 495 -2.76 22.10 24.96
N ARG A 496 -3.46 21.12 24.38
CA ARG A 496 -3.00 19.72 24.28
C ARG A 496 -1.77 19.59 23.37
N ILE A 497 -1.66 20.41 22.31
CA ILE A 497 -0.48 20.41 21.43
C ILE A 497 0.78 20.70 22.26
N ARG A 498 0.75 21.75 23.11
CA ARG A 498 1.86 22.08 24.02
C ARG A 498 2.15 20.95 25.00
N ARG A 499 1.12 20.30 25.51
CA ARG A 499 1.28 19.17 26.44
C ARG A 499 2.06 18.00 25.80
N TRP A 500 1.78 17.68 24.51
CA TRP A 500 2.45 16.59 23.81
C TRP A 500 3.81 16.96 23.24
N THR A 501 3.99 18.22 22.84
CA THR A 501 5.21 18.65 22.13
C THR A 501 6.19 19.43 23.01
N GLY A 502 5.74 20.00 24.12
CA GLY A 502 6.50 20.97 24.91
C GLY A 502 6.63 22.35 24.25
N ALA A 503 6.13 22.50 23.00
CA ALA A 503 6.29 23.69 22.18
C ALA A 503 5.01 24.55 22.15
N ASP A 504 5.15 25.81 21.76
CA ASP A 504 4.01 26.64 21.40
C ASP A 504 3.31 26.10 20.16
N PRO A 505 1.96 25.98 20.16
CA PRO A 505 1.21 25.49 18.98
C PRO A 505 1.46 26.28 17.70
N HIS A 506 1.82 27.56 17.81
CA HIS A 506 2.04 28.46 16.67
C HIS A 506 3.53 28.76 16.42
N VAL A 507 4.44 27.95 16.97
CA VAL A 507 5.87 28.14 16.73
C VAL A 507 6.19 28.06 15.24
N SER A 508 7.04 28.96 14.76
CA SER A 508 7.60 28.88 13.41
C SER A 508 8.88 28.04 13.41
N GLY A 509 9.04 27.24 12.36
CA GLY A 509 10.20 26.35 12.21
C GLY A 509 10.20 25.16 13.19
N LEU A 510 11.34 24.49 13.26
CA LEU A 510 11.53 23.33 14.13
C LEU A 510 11.75 23.74 15.59
N SER A 511 10.90 23.24 16.47
CA SER A 511 11.11 23.31 17.93
C SER A 511 11.58 21.95 18.45
N VAL A 512 12.69 21.94 19.20
CA VAL A 512 13.21 20.74 19.86
C VAL A 512 13.21 20.96 21.36
N GLN A 513 12.55 20.08 22.11
CA GLN A 513 12.38 20.20 23.56
C GLN A 513 12.81 18.89 24.24
N GLN A 514 13.60 19.02 25.33
CA GLN A 514 13.88 17.87 26.16
C GLN A 514 12.70 17.63 27.09
N MET A 515 12.11 16.49 27.00
CA MET A 515 11.01 16.03 27.82
C MET A 515 11.51 15.08 28.93
N ASN A 516 10.60 14.49 29.68
CA ASN A 516 10.98 13.55 30.74
C ASN A 516 11.35 12.18 30.14
N GLY A 517 12.64 11.94 29.89
CA GLY A 517 13.19 10.69 29.35
C GLY A 517 13.01 10.49 27.84
N TRP A 518 12.73 11.57 27.08
CA TRP A 518 12.65 11.56 25.62
C TRP A 518 12.80 12.97 25.05
N THR A 519 13.02 13.07 23.74
CA THR A 519 13.16 14.35 23.03
C THR A 519 11.98 14.55 22.10
N SER A 520 11.31 15.69 22.19
CA SER A 520 10.26 16.13 21.28
C SER A 520 10.85 17.04 20.21
N ALA A 521 10.60 16.72 18.95
CA ALA A 521 10.82 17.59 17.80
C ALA A 521 9.45 17.92 17.19
N PHE A 522 9.15 19.19 16.98
CA PHE A 522 7.84 19.63 16.51
C PHE A 522 7.96 20.63 15.37
N LEU A 523 7.23 20.37 14.28
CA LEU A 523 7.03 21.26 13.14
C LEU A 523 5.54 21.55 12.95
N ARG A 524 5.13 22.80 13.17
CA ARG A 524 3.74 23.22 12.89
C ARG A 524 3.38 23.05 11.42
N ASN A 525 4.29 23.36 10.52
CA ASN A 525 4.10 23.22 9.08
C ASN A 525 4.95 22.06 8.54
N PRO A 526 4.35 20.92 8.15
CA PRO A 526 5.10 19.76 7.61
C PRO A 526 5.90 20.06 6.35
N ALA A 527 5.47 21.07 5.54
CA ALA A 527 6.18 21.47 4.33
C ALA A 527 7.58 22.02 4.61
N GLU A 528 7.83 22.53 5.84
CA GLU A 528 9.14 23.04 6.26
C GLU A 528 10.16 21.94 6.59
N LEU A 529 9.73 20.69 6.70
CA LEU A 529 10.66 19.57 6.86
C LEU A 529 11.56 19.46 5.63
N THR A 530 12.87 19.44 5.83
CA THR A 530 13.84 19.16 4.78
C THR A 530 14.53 17.81 5.02
N PRO A 531 15.08 17.14 3.99
CA PRO A 531 15.90 15.95 4.20
C PRO A 531 17.09 16.20 5.14
N ALA A 532 17.71 17.39 5.07
CA ALA A 532 18.80 17.78 5.96
C ALA A 532 18.37 17.89 7.42
N THR A 533 17.20 18.51 7.68
CA THR A 533 16.62 18.61 9.03
C THR A 533 16.32 17.22 9.59
N LEU A 534 15.69 16.35 8.78
CA LEU A 534 15.36 14.99 9.16
C LEU A 534 16.61 14.17 9.49
N LYS A 535 17.65 14.28 8.67
CA LYS A 535 18.95 13.64 8.90
C LYS A 535 19.65 14.14 10.17
N SER A 536 19.56 15.43 10.44
CA SER A 536 20.12 16.03 11.69
C SER A 536 19.40 15.46 12.92
N LEU A 537 18.07 15.39 12.91
CA LEU A 537 17.29 14.80 13.99
C LEU A 537 17.62 13.32 14.19
N ALA A 538 17.72 12.55 13.11
CA ALA A 538 18.08 11.14 13.17
C ALA A 538 19.49 10.92 13.76
N LYS A 539 20.49 11.72 13.35
CA LYS A 539 21.84 11.69 13.93
C LYS A 539 21.81 12.04 15.43
N SER A 540 21.06 13.06 15.82
CA SER A 540 20.91 13.44 17.24
C SER A 540 20.22 12.36 18.08
N ALA A 541 19.30 11.61 17.47
CA ALA A 541 18.66 10.44 18.07
C ALA A 541 19.59 9.20 18.15
N GLY A 542 20.79 9.27 17.57
CA GLY A 542 21.72 8.14 17.51
C GLY A 542 21.36 7.08 16.47
N VAL A 543 20.57 7.43 15.45
CA VAL A 543 20.24 6.53 14.34
C VAL A 543 21.47 6.26 13.49
N HIS A 544 21.72 5.00 13.16
CA HIS A 544 22.79 4.60 12.25
C HIS A 544 22.42 4.99 10.80
N LEU A 545 23.29 5.76 10.15
CA LEU A 545 23.15 6.11 8.74
C LEU A 545 24.11 5.26 7.91
N TYR A 546 23.57 4.48 6.98
CA TYR A 546 24.37 3.68 6.03
C TYR A 546 25.06 4.56 4.99
N SER A 547 24.47 5.74 4.69
CA SER A 547 25.04 6.72 3.76
C SER A 547 24.74 8.14 4.22
N ASP A 548 25.70 9.06 4.00
CA ASP A 548 25.47 10.50 4.18
C ASP A 548 24.75 11.13 2.96
N ALA A 549 24.68 10.43 1.83
CA ALA A 549 23.95 10.89 0.66
C ALA A 549 22.43 10.87 0.89
N GLU A 550 21.69 11.72 0.21
CA GLU A 550 20.23 11.77 0.25
C GLU A 550 19.61 10.74 -0.71
N ILE A 551 19.83 9.46 -0.43
CA ILE A 551 19.41 8.34 -1.26
C ILE A 551 18.58 7.32 -0.46
N PRO A 552 17.71 6.57 -1.14
CA PRO A 552 17.00 5.44 -0.53
C PRO A 552 17.95 4.34 -0.08
N VAL A 553 17.70 3.86 1.13
CA VAL A 553 18.41 2.73 1.75
C VAL A 553 17.37 1.75 2.29
N TYR A 554 17.47 0.50 1.89
CA TYR A 554 16.72 -0.62 2.43
C TYR A 554 17.70 -1.60 3.06
N ALA A 555 17.47 -2.03 4.27
CA ALA A 555 18.37 -2.97 4.95
C ALA A 555 17.60 -3.90 5.88
N ASP A 556 18.10 -5.12 5.98
CA ASP A 556 17.94 -6.04 7.11
C ASP A 556 19.32 -6.48 7.60
N ASP A 557 19.44 -7.44 8.51
CA ASP A 557 20.75 -7.88 9.01
C ASP A 557 21.57 -8.71 8.01
N ARG A 558 20.96 -9.10 6.86
CA ARG A 558 21.57 -9.90 5.81
C ARG A 558 21.74 -9.13 4.49
N PHE A 559 20.83 -8.25 4.15
CA PHE A 559 20.83 -7.56 2.87
C PHE A 559 20.84 -6.04 3.05
N LEU A 560 21.47 -5.37 2.09
CA LEU A 560 21.53 -3.91 2.02
C LEU A 560 21.36 -3.48 0.56
N ALA A 561 20.36 -2.65 0.29
CA ALA A 561 20.18 -2.07 -1.03
C ALA A 561 20.20 -0.54 -0.97
N LEU A 562 20.83 0.07 -1.98
CA LEU A 562 20.88 1.51 -2.16
C LEU A 562 20.51 1.85 -3.60
N HIS A 563 19.72 2.91 -3.77
CA HIS A 563 19.37 3.43 -5.09
C HIS A 563 19.86 4.87 -5.23
N SER A 564 20.57 5.16 -6.31
CA SER A 564 21.07 6.50 -6.61
C SER A 564 20.74 6.92 -8.03
N LYS A 565 20.30 8.16 -8.19
CA LYS A 565 20.20 8.81 -9.50
C LYS A 565 21.59 9.24 -10.00
N GLU A 566 22.43 9.66 -9.08
CA GLU A 566 23.78 10.16 -9.37
C GLU A 566 24.81 9.03 -9.28
N GLY A 567 25.79 9.06 -10.18
CA GLY A 567 26.95 8.18 -10.13
C GLY A 567 28.03 8.68 -9.18
N GLY A 568 29.10 7.90 -9.08
CA GLY A 568 30.29 8.26 -8.31
C GLY A 568 30.52 7.35 -7.12
N THR A 569 31.62 7.58 -6.43
CA THR A 569 32.03 6.76 -5.29
C THR A 569 31.35 7.23 -4.02
N MET A 570 30.61 6.32 -3.38
CA MET A 570 29.95 6.56 -2.10
C MET A 570 30.55 5.68 -1.01
N THR A 571 30.67 6.25 0.19
CA THR A 571 31.02 5.50 1.40
C THR A 571 29.76 4.90 2.02
N ILE A 572 29.79 3.60 2.24
CA ILE A 572 28.71 2.81 2.88
C ILE A 572 29.21 2.35 4.24
N ARG A 573 28.46 2.68 5.29
CA ARG A 573 28.78 2.33 6.68
C ARG A 573 27.80 1.27 7.19
N LEU A 574 28.35 0.25 7.81
CA LEU A 574 27.57 -0.84 8.39
C LEU A 574 27.51 -0.68 9.91
N PRO A 575 26.41 -1.11 10.56
CA PRO A 575 26.28 -1.00 12.02
C PRO A 575 27.23 -1.93 12.78
N ARG A 576 27.78 -2.94 12.09
CA ARG A 576 28.74 -3.89 12.62
C ARG A 576 29.79 -4.29 11.58
N ARG A 577 30.89 -4.88 12.03
CA ARG A 577 31.86 -5.51 11.13
C ARG A 577 31.25 -6.73 10.47
N THR A 578 31.40 -6.85 9.17
CA THR A 578 30.82 -7.91 8.33
C THR A 578 31.94 -8.68 7.65
N GLY A 579 31.87 -10.01 7.65
CA GLY A 579 32.90 -10.89 7.12
C GLY A 579 33.05 -10.78 5.61
N ARG A 580 31.94 -10.89 4.87
CA ARG A 580 31.94 -10.83 3.41
C ARG A 580 30.73 -10.03 2.89
N ILE A 581 30.96 -9.22 1.88
CA ILE A 581 29.93 -8.42 1.24
C ILE A 581 30.00 -8.65 -0.27
N THR A 582 28.93 -9.19 -0.84
CA THR A 582 28.84 -9.49 -2.28
C THR A 582 27.70 -8.66 -2.91
N GLU A 583 27.99 -7.96 -4.01
CA GLU A 583 26.96 -7.28 -4.80
C GLU A 583 26.27 -8.30 -5.71
N LEU A 584 24.96 -8.49 -5.52
CA LEU A 584 24.24 -9.64 -6.08
C LEU A 584 23.93 -9.54 -7.57
N PHE A 585 23.74 -8.33 -8.13
CA PHE A 585 23.45 -8.18 -9.56
C PHE A 585 24.69 -8.43 -10.43
N SER A 586 25.89 -8.15 -9.94
CA SER A 586 27.14 -8.39 -10.67
C SER A 586 27.90 -9.62 -10.19
N GLY A 587 27.55 -10.18 -9.03
CA GLY A 587 28.28 -11.24 -8.35
C GLY A 587 29.66 -10.82 -7.80
N LYS A 588 29.96 -9.51 -7.77
CA LYS A 588 31.28 -9.01 -7.36
C LYS A 588 31.40 -8.96 -5.85
N LEU A 589 32.58 -9.38 -5.36
CA LEU A 589 32.99 -9.10 -3.99
C LEU A 589 33.16 -7.59 -3.80
N ALA A 590 32.42 -7.00 -2.88
CA ALA A 590 32.49 -5.58 -2.58
C ALA A 590 33.54 -5.28 -1.50
N ALA A 591 33.58 -6.08 -0.43
CA ALA A 591 34.53 -5.93 0.67
C ALA A 591 34.55 -7.18 1.56
N GLU A 592 35.57 -7.29 2.41
CA GLU A 592 35.72 -8.35 3.42
C GLU A 592 36.22 -7.77 4.75
N ASN A 593 35.66 -8.27 5.85
CA ASN A 593 36.06 -7.92 7.22
C ASN A 593 36.05 -6.41 7.52
N VAL A 594 35.00 -5.70 7.10
CA VAL A 594 34.89 -4.25 7.24
C VAL A 594 33.60 -3.83 7.94
N SER A 595 33.59 -2.62 8.51
CA SER A 595 32.40 -1.88 8.94
C SER A 595 32.10 -0.67 8.05
N GLU A 596 32.98 -0.38 7.09
CA GLU A 596 32.82 0.69 6.09
C GLU A 596 33.52 0.26 4.82
N PHE A 597 32.92 0.57 3.65
CA PHE A 597 33.51 0.34 2.36
C PHE A 597 33.05 1.39 1.35
N GLN A 598 33.75 1.48 0.21
CA GLN A 598 33.37 2.35 -0.87
C GLN A 598 32.82 1.54 -2.04
N TRP A 599 31.78 2.09 -2.68
CA TRP A 599 31.22 1.54 -3.90
C TRP A 599 31.07 2.61 -4.97
N ASN A 600 31.40 2.27 -6.21
CA ASN A 600 31.28 3.21 -7.33
C ASN A 600 29.98 2.95 -8.09
N PHE A 601 29.01 3.82 -7.90
CA PHE A 601 27.70 3.78 -8.57
C PHE A 601 27.82 4.30 -10.00
N ARG A 602 27.07 3.69 -10.90
CA ARG A 602 26.75 4.29 -12.19
C ARG A 602 25.66 5.35 -12.00
N ALA A 603 25.33 6.09 -13.05
CA ALA A 603 24.26 7.07 -13.02
C ALA A 603 23.19 6.73 -14.08
N PRO A 604 21.96 6.33 -13.71
CA PRO A 604 21.53 5.90 -12.38
C PRO A 604 21.92 4.44 -12.04
N ASP A 605 21.81 4.05 -10.76
CA ASP A 605 22.09 2.67 -10.36
C ASP A 605 21.27 2.24 -9.12
N THR A 606 21.05 0.94 -9.02
CA THR A 606 20.61 0.27 -7.80
C THR A 606 21.53 -0.91 -7.53
N VAL A 607 22.05 -0.98 -6.33
CA VAL A 607 22.92 -2.06 -5.86
C VAL A 607 22.24 -2.84 -4.74
N LEU A 608 22.49 -4.14 -4.70
CA LEU A 608 21.96 -5.05 -3.67
C LEU A 608 23.10 -5.90 -3.14
N PHE A 609 23.48 -5.68 -1.91
CA PHE A 609 24.52 -6.43 -1.22
C PHE A 609 23.93 -7.53 -0.35
N GLU A 610 24.54 -8.73 -0.39
CA GLU A 610 24.40 -9.76 0.63
C GLU A 610 25.57 -9.64 1.59
N MET A 611 25.26 -9.64 2.89
CA MET A 611 26.20 -9.49 3.99
C MET A 611 26.29 -10.80 4.76
N GLU A 612 27.47 -11.38 4.82
CA GLU A 612 27.74 -12.66 5.52
C GLU A 612 28.76 -12.41 6.66
N ASP A 613 28.54 -13.09 7.80
CA ASP A 613 29.44 -13.01 8.97
C ASP A 613 30.75 -13.76 8.76
#